data_db480f7dc45765bb71db8c4c61aa3c95
#
_entry.id   db480f7dc45765bb71db8c4c61aa3c95
#
_cell.length_a   1.000
_cell.length_b   1.000
_cell.length_c   1.000
_cell.angle_alpha   90.00
_cell.angle_beta   90.00
_cell.angle_gamma   90.00
#
_symmetry.space_group_name_H-M   'P 1'
#
loop_
_entity.id
_entity.type
_entity.pdbx_description
1 polymer ?
#
loop_
_entity_poly.entity_id
_entity_poly.type
_entity_poly.pdbx_seq_one_letter_code
_entity_poly.pdbx_strand_id
1 'polypeptide(L)'
;VGGGIYYLMAYLGWSELPAREIDPREALLPVKWFQVFQFQWIGALNDSLQYLPVVLPFALGTVVGGIDCTESAAAAGDEYNTGKVIGVEAIATLVAALCGGVIQTTPYIGHPAYKAMGGRAAYSLATALFIGSAGLLGYFGFLYVIIPKAAIFPILIFIGLEITAQSFLATPRKHYAAIAIACLPA
;
A
#
# COMPACT_ATOMS: atom_id res chain seq x y z
N VAL A 1 -7.67 -15.95 -11.12
CA VAL A 1 -7.93 -16.06 -12.57
C VAL A 1 -6.76 -15.48 -13.36
N GLY A 2 -6.36 -14.19 -13.18
CA GLY A 2 -5.30 -13.54 -13.96
C GLY A 2 -3.93 -14.23 -13.90
N GLY A 3 -3.51 -14.72 -12.73
CA GLY A 3 -2.27 -15.49 -12.59
C GLY A 3 -2.32 -16.81 -13.34
N GLY A 4 -3.46 -17.52 -13.28
CA GLY A 4 -3.63 -18.79 -14.01
C GLY A 4 -3.56 -18.61 -15.52
N ILE A 5 -4.17 -17.55 -16.05
CA ILE A 5 -4.09 -17.20 -17.47
C ILE A 5 -2.65 -16.89 -17.88
N TYR A 6 -1.93 -16.12 -17.07
CA TYR A 6 -0.54 -15.77 -17.32
C TYR A 6 0.35 -17.02 -17.42
N TYR A 7 0.24 -17.94 -16.45
CA TYR A 7 1.02 -19.18 -16.48
C TYR A 7 0.61 -20.12 -17.62
N LEU A 8 -0.68 -20.12 -17.99
CA LEU A 8 -1.16 -20.86 -19.17
C LEU A 8 -0.56 -20.29 -20.46
N MET A 9 -0.53 -18.97 -20.61
CA MET A 9 0.10 -18.29 -21.76
C MET A 9 1.59 -18.57 -21.83
N ALA A 10 2.28 -18.60 -20.67
CA ALA A 10 3.68 -18.97 -20.61
C ALA A 10 3.91 -20.42 -21.00
N TYR A 11 3.05 -21.34 -20.55
CA TYR A 11 3.09 -22.75 -20.94
C TYR A 11 2.86 -22.97 -22.45
N LEU A 12 1.99 -22.14 -23.05
CA LEU A 12 1.74 -22.14 -24.49
C LEU A 12 2.84 -21.44 -25.32
N GLY A 13 3.88 -20.92 -24.68
CA GLY A 13 5.00 -20.23 -25.34
C GLY A 13 4.69 -18.80 -25.80
N TRP A 14 3.58 -18.22 -25.35
CA TRP A 14 3.15 -16.86 -25.72
C TRP A 14 3.72 -15.77 -24.81
N SER A 15 4.29 -16.15 -23.68
CA SER A 15 5.00 -15.24 -22.78
C SER A 15 6.21 -15.93 -22.15
N GLU A 16 7.29 -15.18 -21.94
CA GLU A 16 8.45 -15.69 -21.21
C GLU A 16 8.17 -15.67 -19.72
N LEU A 17 8.47 -16.78 -19.04
CA LEU A 17 8.51 -16.79 -17.58
C LEU A 17 9.71 -15.97 -17.13
N PRO A 18 9.54 -14.99 -16.25
CA PRO A 18 10.69 -14.29 -15.70
C PRO A 18 11.56 -15.31 -14.96
N ALA A 19 12.78 -15.50 -15.43
CA ALA A 19 13.78 -16.30 -14.74
C ALA A 19 14.16 -15.56 -13.43
N ARG A 20 13.43 -15.87 -12.36
CA ARG A 20 13.73 -15.41 -11.00
C ARG A 20 14.16 -16.61 -10.19
N GLU A 21 15.45 -16.74 -10.02
CA GLU A 21 16.02 -17.65 -9.04
C GLU A 21 15.71 -17.10 -7.65
N ILE A 22 14.88 -17.82 -6.91
CA ILE A 22 14.67 -17.56 -5.49
C ILE A 22 15.70 -18.42 -4.76
N ASP A 23 16.61 -17.76 -4.05
CA ASP A 23 17.35 -18.48 -3.02
C ASP A 23 16.38 -18.79 -1.85
N PRO A 24 16.01 -20.06 -1.62
CA PRO A 24 15.08 -20.42 -0.55
C PRO A 24 15.58 -19.98 0.84
N ARG A 25 16.89 -19.79 1.00
CA ARG A 25 17.50 -19.35 2.28
C ARG A 25 17.35 -17.86 2.49
N GLU A 26 17.26 -17.07 1.42
CA GLU A 26 16.99 -15.63 1.50
C GLU A 26 15.49 -15.33 1.57
N ALA A 27 14.64 -16.24 1.07
CA ALA A 27 13.19 -16.06 1.05
C ALA A 27 12.50 -16.45 2.36
N LEU A 28 13.09 -17.37 3.14
CA LEU A 28 12.53 -17.84 4.40
C LEU A 28 13.41 -17.37 5.55
N LEU A 29 12.83 -16.69 6.52
CA LEU A 29 13.45 -16.08 7.67
C LEU A 29 14.38 -14.90 7.31
N PRO A 30 13.94 -13.65 7.56
CA PRO A 30 14.71 -12.45 7.22
C PRO A 30 15.88 -12.24 8.17
N VAL A 31 16.87 -13.14 8.17
CA VAL A 31 18.03 -13.08 9.08
C VAL A 31 18.78 -11.75 8.90
N LYS A 32 18.85 -11.24 7.68
CA LYS A 32 19.46 -9.93 7.36
C LYS A 32 18.71 -8.77 8.02
N TRP A 33 17.41 -8.91 8.31
CA TRP A 33 16.62 -7.88 8.96
C TRP A 33 17.09 -7.58 10.39
N PHE A 34 17.62 -8.58 11.10
CA PHE A 34 18.16 -8.38 12.45
C PHE A 34 19.36 -7.42 12.49
N GLN A 35 20.01 -7.17 11.34
CA GLN A 35 21.08 -6.18 11.24
C GLN A 35 20.59 -4.74 11.49
N VAL A 36 19.30 -4.46 11.29
CA VAL A 36 18.70 -3.16 11.60
C VAL A 36 18.86 -2.80 13.06
N PHE A 37 18.80 -3.78 13.97
CA PHE A 37 18.98 -3.60 15.40
C PHE A 37 20.44 -3.38 15.83
N GLN A 38 21.39 -3.43 14.89
CA GLN A 38 22.78 -3.01 15.13
C GLN A 38 22.94 -1.49 15.07
N PHE A 39 21.85 -0.76 14.78
CA PHE A 39 21.79 0.71 14.73
C PHE A 39 22.86 1.39 13.87
N GLN A 40 23.42 0.69 12.89
CA GLN A 40 24.41 1.26 11.96
C GLN A 40 23.85 2.43 11.14
N TRP A 41 22.52 2.48 10.96
CA TRP A 41 21.81 3.56 10.26
C TRP A 41 21.89 4.89 11.01
N ILE A 42 22.24 4.92 12.30
CA ILE A 42 22.38 6.16 13.07
C ILE A 42 23.47 7.06 12.45
N GLY A 43 24.54 6.45 11.93
CA GLY A 43 25.59 7.19 11.22
C GLY A 43 25.10 7.93 9.97
N ALA A 44 24.06 7.43 9.31
CA ALA A 44 23.48 8.03 8.13
C ALA A 44 22.48 9.16 8.43
N LEU A 45 22.12 9.40 9.70
CA LEU A 45 21.15 10.46 10.06
C LEU A 45 21.64 11.85 9.64
N ASN A 46 22.94 12.12 9.79
CA ASN A 46 23.50 13.40 9.39
C ASN A 46 23.38 13.62 7.88
N ASP A 47 23.60 12.58 7.09
CA ASP A 47 23.49 12.63 5.63
C ASP A 47 22.01 12.76 5.19
N SER A 48 21.08 12.32 6.03
CA SER A 48 19.65 12.41 5.74
C SER A 48 19.08 13.84 5.85
N LEU A 49 19.74 14.74 6.59
CA LEU A 49 19.28 16.12 6.79
C LEU A 49 19.15 16.90 5.47
N GLN A 50 20.01 16.62 4.49
CA GLN A 50 19.94 17.27 3.18
C GLN A 50 18.65 16.94 2.40
N TYR A 51 17.94 15.87 2.76
CA TYR A 51 16.69 15.45 2.13
C TYR A 51 15.44 16.02 2.81
N LEU A 52 15.58 16.73 3.95
CA LEU A 52 14.46 17.34 4.66
C LEU A 52 13.55 18.21 3.76
N PRO A 53 14.07 19.05 2.84
CA PRO A 53 13.22 19.84 1.97
C PRO A 53 12.28 19.02 1.08
N VAL A 54 12.63 17.77 0.80
CA VAL A 54 11.79 16.82 0.04
C VAL A 54 10.88 16.04 0.98
N VAL A 55 11.42 15.58 2.10
CA VAL A 55 10.68 14.73 3.06
C VAL A 55 9.53 15.47 3.71
N LEU A 56 9.71 16.75 4.06
CA LEU A 56 8.66 17.54 4.74
C LEU A 56 7.39 17.70 3.91
N PRO A 57 7.43 18.12 2.63
CA PRO A 57 6.23 18.17 1.79
C PRO A 57 5.57 16.79 1.62
N PHE A 58 6.35 15.73 1.48
CA PHE A 58 5.81 14.36 1.41
C PHE A 58 5.11 13.95 2.69
N ALA A 59 5.69 14.24 3.85
CA ALA A 59 5.07 13.96 5.15
C ALA A 59 3.74 14.71 5.31
N LEU A 60 3.69 15.99 4.92
CA LEU A 60 2.45 16.77 4.92
C LEU A 60 1.41 16.19 3.96
N GLY A 61 1.83 15.79 2.76
CA GLY A 61 0.97 15.10 1.79
C GLY A 61 0.38 13.80 2.33
N THR A 62 1.16 13.03 3.10
CA THR A 62 0.68 11.81 3.76
C THR A 62 -0.39 12.10 4.81
N VAL A 63 -0.21 13.16 5.62
CA VAL A 63 -1.23 13.58 6.60
C VAL A 63 -2.53 13.98 5.90
N VAL A 64 -2.44 14.75 4.81
CA VAL A 64 -3.63 15.12 4.01
C VAL A 64 -4.31 13.86 3.47
N GLY A 65 -3.54 12.93 2.89
CA GLY A 65 -4.07 11.64 2.42
C GLY A 65 -4.75 10.83 3.52
N GLY A 66 -4.22 10.86 4.74
CA GLY A 66 -4.86 10.22 5.90
C GLY A 66 -6.21 10.87 6.27
N ILE A 67 -6.29 12.21 6.18
CA ILE A 67 -7.56 12.94 6.35
C ILE A 67 -8.56 12.52 5.28
N ASP A 68 -8.15 12.52 4.00
CA ASP A 68 -9.02 12.14 2.88
C ASP A 68 -9.55 10.71 3.03
N CYS A 69 -8.73 9.78 3.54
CA CYS A 69 -9.16 8.40 3.80
C CYS A 69 -10.22 8.33 4.90
N THR A 70 -10.10 9.11 5.97
CA THR A 70 -11.10 9.14 7.05
C THR A 70 -12.40 9.82 6.60
N GLU A 71 -12.32 10.88 5.81
CA GLU A 71 -13.49 11.54 5.22
C GLU A 71 -14.22 10.62 4.23
N SER A 72 -13.46 9.87 3.42
CA SER A 72 -14.01 8.86 2.51
C SER A 72 -14.76 7.76 3.28
N ALA A 73 -14.24 7.32 4.42
CA ALA A 73 -14.91 6.35 5.28
C ALA A 73 -16.18 6.93 5.91
N ALA A 74 -16.15 8.19 6.36
CA ALA A 74 -17.30 8.90 6.89
C ALA A 74 -18.41 9.04 5.84
N ALA A 75 -18.06 9.35 4.58
CA ALA A 75 -19.01 9.38 3.46
C ALA A 75 -19.68 8.03 3.21
N ALA A 76 -19.01 6.93 3.53
CA ALA A 76 -19.58 5.58 3.49
C ALA A 76 -20.39 5.20 4.75
N GLY A 77 -20.52 6.12 5.71
CA GLY A 77 -21.29 5.94 6.94
C GLY A 77 -20.50 5.34 8.11
N ASP A 78 -19.18 5.34 8.05
CA ASP A 78 -18.29 4.91 9.13
C ASP A 78 -17.44 6.09 9.61
N GLU A 79 -17.94 6.80 10.64
CA GLU A 79 -17.25 7.95 11.21
C GLU A 79 -16.13 7.51 12.14
N TYR A 80 -14.91 7.93 11.82
CA TYR A 80 -13.73 7.73 12.65
C TYR A 80 -13.20 9.06 13.17
N ASN A 81 -12.56 9.03 14.34
CA ASN A 81 -11.84 10.20 14.82
C ASN A 81 -10.52 10.36 14.05
N THR A 82 -10.51 11.26 13.09
CA THR A 82 -9.37 11.52 12.19
C THR A 82 -8.05 11.72 12.93
N GLY A 83 -8.06 12.52 14.03
CA GLY A 83 -6.85 12.77 14.81
C GLY A 83 -6.31 11.50 15.47
N LYS A 84 -7.17 10.59 15.94
CA LYS A 84 -6.72 9.31 16.52
C LYS A 84 -6.18 8.37 15.45
N VAL A 85 -6.81 8.32 14.27
CA VAL A 85 -6.35 7.48 13.15
C VAL A 85 -4.96 7.93 12.70
N ILE A 86 -4.78 9.23 12.44
CA ILE A 86 -3.48 9.80 12.04
C ILE A 86 -2.43 9.62 13.15
N GLY A 87 -2.82 9.76 14.41
CA GLY A 87 -1.92 9.53 15.54
C GLY A 87 -1.40 8.08 15.60
N VAL A 88 -2.29 7.10 15.42
CA VAL A 88 -1.91 5.68 15.35
C VAL A 88 -1.02 5.40 14.13
N GLU A 89 -1.35 6.00 12.99
CA GLU A 89 -0.56 5.90 11.75
C GLU A 89 0.86 6.46 11.94
N ALA A 90 0.97 7.62 12.58
CA ALA A 90 2.27 8.23 12.86
C ALA A 90 3.13 7.34 13.77
N ILE A 91 2.53 6.75 14.82
CA ILE A 91 3.23 5.81 15.70
C ILE A 91 3.63 4.55 14.94
N ALA A 92 2.72 3.99 14.13
CA ALA A 92 3.02 2.80 13.32
C ALA A 92 4.15 3.06 12.32
N THR A 93 4.14 4.23 11.68
CA THR A 93 5.20 4.67 10.75
C THR A 93 6.54 4.81 11.48
N LEU A 94 6.55 5.41 12.67
CA LEU A 94 7.76 5.55 13.48
C LEU A 94 8.33 4.18 13.88
N VAL A 95 7.48 3.28 14.35
CA VAL A 95 7.91 1.91 14.71
C VAL A 95 8.43 1.18 13.48
N ALA A 96 7.73 1.27 12.34
CA ALA A 96 8.17 0.67 11.08
C ALA A 96 9.54 1.21 10.65
N ALA A 97 9.75 2.53 10.73
CA ALA A 97 11.01 3.18 10.39
C ALA A 97 12.16 2.70 11.30
N LEU A 98 11.93 2.61 12.61
CA LEU A 98 12.91 2.06 13.56
C LEU A 98 13.24 0.59 13.30
N CYS A 99 12.30 -0.16 12.72
CA CYS A 99 12.48 -1.54 12.28
C CYS A 99 13.04 -1.66 10.85
N GLY A 100 13.47 -0.57 10.22
CA GLY A 100 14.07 -0.58 8.88
C GLY A 100 13.06 -0.46 7.73
N GLY A 101 11.82 -0.10 8.02
CA GLY A 101 10.81 0.20 7.00
C GLY A 101 11.14 1.52 6.28
N VAL A 102 10.99 1.52 4.96
CA VAL A 102 11.28 2.69 4.11
C VAL A 102 10.04 3.42 3.61
N ILE A 103 8.87 2.87 3.89
CA ILE A 103 7.58 3.41 3.42
C ILE A 103 6.71 3.69 4.63
N GLN A 104 6.10 4.88 4.66
CA GLN A 104 5.13 5.25 5.67
C GLN A 104 3.86 4.39 5.55
N THR A 105 3.19 4.16 6.66
CA THR A 105 1.85 3.58 6.69
C THR A 105 0.83 4.65 6.34
N THR A 106 -0.23 4.28 5.61
CA THR A 106 -1.36 5.16 5.32
C THR A 106 -2.66 4.36 5.46
N PRO A 107 -3.76 4.98 5.93
CA PRO A 107 -5.07 4.36 5.87
C PRO A 107 -5.45 4.08 4.41
N TYR A 108 -6.27 3.06 4.20
CA TYR A 108 -6.66 2.68 2.85
C TYR A 108 -7.91 3.41 2.39
N ILE A 109 -7.80 4.17 1.31
CA ILE A 109 -8.91 4.96 0.74
C ILE A 109 -10.04 4.10 0.16
N GLY A 110 -9.79 2.85 -0.16
CA GLY A 110 -10.77 1.92 -0.74
C GLY A 110 -11.75 1.32 0.27
N HIS A 111 -11.81 1.79 1.51
CA HIS A 111 -12.76 1.33 2.52
C HIS A 111 -14.22 1.33 2.04
N PRO A 112 -14.75 2.38 1.38
CA PRO A 112 -16.12 2.38 0.87
C PRO A 112 -16.40 1.26 -0.12
N ALA A 113 -15.46 0.95 -1.02
CA ALA A 113 -15.61 -0.13 -1.99
C ALA A 113 -15.70 -1.51 -1.31
N TYR A 114 -14.83 -1.78 -0.32
CA TYR A 114 -14.92 -3.02 0.45
C TYR A 114 -16.22 -3.14 1.24
N LYS A 115 -16.70 -2.03 1.82
CA LYS A 115 -17.98 -1.99 2.52
C LYS A 115 -19.14 -2.28 1.58
N ALA A 116 -19.15 -1.70 0.38
CA ALA A 116 -20.15 -1.96 -0.66
C ALA A 116 -20.18 -3.43 -1.11
N MET A 117 -19.02 -4.09 -1.13
CA MET A 117 -18.91 -5.53 -1.41
C MET A 117 -19.28 -6.42 -0.22
N GLY A 118 -19.74 -5.84 0.90
CA GLY A 118 -20.13 -6.57 2.11
C GLY A 118 -18.97 -6.87 3.08
N GLY A 119 -17.81 -6.26 2.87
CA GLY A 119 -16.67 -6.35 3.79
C GLY A 119 -17.01 -5.78 5.16
N ARG A 120 -16.53 -6.43 6.22
CA ARG A 120 -16.67 -5.98 7.61
C ARG A 120 -15.28 -5.76 8.21
N ALA A 121 -15.19 -5.15 9.38
CA ALA A 121 -13.91 -4.83 10.05
C ALA A 121 -12.89 -5.99 10.13
N ALA A 122 -13.36 -7.23 10.09
CA ALA A 122 -12.51 -8.41 10.10
C ALA A 122 -11.56 -8.51 8.87
N TYR A 123 -11.87 -7.87 7.75
CA TYR A 123 -10.96 -7.90 6.59
C TYR A 123 -9.62 -7.22 6.88
N SER A 124 -9.65 -6.11 7.65
CA SER A 124 -8.42 -5.39 8.03
C SER A 124 -7.54 -6.26 8.93
N LEU A 125 -8.13 -6.99 9.88
CA LEU A 125 -7.40 -7.92 10.73
C LEU A 125 -6.80 -9.08 9.92
N ALA A 126 -7.56 -9.67 9.01
CA ALA A 126 -7.08 -10.75 8.14
C ALA A 126 -5.91 -10.27 7.27
N THR A 127 -5.99 -9.09 6.68
CA THR A 127 -4.92 -8.48 5.89
C THR A 127 -3.69 -8.20 6.75
N ALA A 128 -3.86 -7.64 7.94
CA ALA A 128 -2.76 -7.36 8.87
C ALA A 128 -2.04 -8.64 9.30
N LEU A 129 -2.78 -9.70 9.61
CA LEU A 129 -2.21 -11.00 9.97
C LEU A 129 -1.46 -11.64 8.79
N PHE A 130 -2.04 -11.58 7.59
CA PHE A 130 -1.40 -12.13 6.39
C PHE A 130 -0.12 -11.37 6.05
N ILE A 131 -0.16 -10.04 5.98
CA ILE A 131 1.00 -9.21 5.65
C ILE A 131 2.04 -9.25 6.77
N GLY A 132 1.59 -9.18 8.03
CA GLY A 132 2.48 -9.25 9.19
C GLY A 132 3.21 -10.60 9.28
N SER A 133 2.50 -11.71 9.07
CA SER A 133 3.12 -13.04 9.02
C SER A 133 4.09 -13.17 7.84
N ALA A 134 3.74 -12.60 6.67
CA ALA A 134 4.62 -12.59 5.51
C ALA A 134 5.93 -11.83 5.75
N GLY A 135 5.86 -10.71 6.48
CA GLY A 135 7.03 -9.95 6.91
C GLY A 135 7.89 -10.70 7.92
N LEU A 136 7.27 -11.26 8.97
CA LEU A 136 7.98 -11.98 10.04
C LEU A 136 8.61 -13.29 9.58
N LEU A 137 7.91 -14.05 8.74
CA LEU A 137 8.39 -15.35 8.23
C LEU A 137 9.19 -15.22 6.94
N GLY A 138 9.23 -14.03 6.33
CA GLY A 138 10.02 -13.76 5.13
C GLY A 138 9.44 -14.28 3.81
N TYR A 139 8.23 -14.89 3.81
CA TYR A 139 7.68 -15.46 2.57
C TYR A 139 7.15 -14.42 1.56
N PHE A 140 7.28 -13.12 1.84
CA PHE A 140 6.92 -12.05 0.91
C PHE A 140 7.69 -12.15 -0.41
N GLY A 141 8.99 -12.48 -0.35
CA GLY A 141 9.80 -12.71 -1.53
C GLY A 141 9.26 -13.84 -2.41
N PHE A 142 8.80 -14.91 -1.77
CA PHE A 142 8.18 -16.04 -2.45
C PHE A 142 6.85 -15.66 -3.13
N LEU A 143 5.97 -14.93 -2.42
CA LEU A 143 4.73 -14.41 -3.00
C LEU A 143 4.98 -13.50 -4.20
N TYR A 144 6.00 -12.64 -4.12
CA TYR A 144 6.37 -11.71 -5.18
C TYR A 144 6.83 -12.43 -6.47
N VAL A 145 7.39 -13.62 -6.34
CA VAL A 145 7.80 -14.43 -7.49
C VAL A 145 6.63 -15.21 -8.07
N ILE A 146 5.74 -15.75 -7.23
CA ILE A 146 4.57 -16.51 -7.67
C ILE A 146 3.53 -15.60 -8.34
N ILE A 147 3.34 -14.38 -7.82
CA ILE A 147 2.33 -13.47 -8.36
C ILE A 147 2.92 -12.68 -9.53
N PRO A 148 2.52 -12.96 -10.78
CA PRO A 148 3.03 -12.22 -11.93
C PRO A 148 2.54 -10.77 -11.87
N LYS A 149 3.41 -9.83 -12.21
CA LYS A 149 3.07 -8.40 -12.26
C LYS A 149 1.84 -8.13 -13.13
N ALA A 150 1.72 -8.85 -14.25
CA ALA A 150 0.58 -8.76 -15.15
C ALA A 150 -0.77 -9.09 -14.48
N ALA A 151 -0.80 -9.85 -13.38
CA ALA A 151 -2.02 -10.12 -12.63
C ALA A 151 -2.37 -9.01 -11.62
N ILE A 152 -1.41 -8.17 -11.25
CA ILE A 152 -1.60 -7.08 -10.28
C ILE A 152 -2.17 -5.84 -10.98
N PHE A 153 -1.70 -5.52 -12.21
CA PHE A 153 -2.13 -4.32 -12.93
C PHE A 153 -3.65 -4.18 -13.09
N PRO A 154 -4.41 -5.21 -13.48
CA PRO A 154 -5.86 -5.10 -13.60
C PRO A 154 -6.55 -4.74 -12.28
N ILE A 155 -6.01 -5.19 -11.15
CA ILE A 155 -6.54 -4.87 -9.81
C ILE A 155 -6.33 -3.38 -9.53
N LEU A 156 -5.14 -2.84 -9.82
CA LEU A 156 -4.83 -1.42 -9.62
C LEU A 156 -5.70 -0.53 -10.51
N ILE A 157 -5.91 -0.93 -11.77
CA ILE A 157 -6.81 -0.20 -12.70
C ILE A 157 -8.23 -0.21 -12.15
N PHE A 158 -8.73 -1.37 -11.70
CA PHE A 158 -10.08 -1.48 -11.13
C PHE A 158 -10.24 -0.56 -9.90
N ILE A 159 -9.28 -0.59 -8.98
CA ILE A 159 -9.29 0.27 -7.79
C ILE A 159 -9.28 1.75 -8.19
N GLY A 160 -8.43 2.14 -9.15
CA GLY A 160 -8.36 3.51 -9.64
C GLY A 160 -9.69 3.98 -10.26
N LEU A 161 -10.34 3.15 -11.05
CA LEU A 161 -11.65 3.44 -11.62
C LEU A 161 -12.73 3.56 -10.55
N GLU A 162 -12.72 2.69 -9.54
CA GLU A 162 -13.67 2.72 -8.44
C GLU A 162 -13.53 4.00 -7.60
N ILE A 163 -12.30 4.39 -7.27
CA ILE A 163 -12.02 5.64 -6.55
C ILE A 163 -12.48 6.85 -7.38
N THR A 164 -12.23 6.84 -8.68
CA THR A 164 -12.67 7.89 -9.59
C THR A 164 -14.19 7.99 -9.63
N ALA A 165 -14.89 6.86 -9.76
CA ALA A 165 -16.35 6.83 -9.76
C ALA A 165 -16.93 7.36 -8.43
N GLN A 166 -16.38 6.97 -7.29
CA GLN A 166 -16.78 7.47 -5.98
C GLN A 166 -16.55 8.97 -5.83
N SER A 167 -15.44 9.50 -6.37
CA SER A 167 -15.14 10.93 -6.35
C SER A 167 -16.21 11.74 -7.09
N PHE A 168 -16.70 11.25 -8.23
CA PHE A 168 -17.82 11.90 -8.96
C PHE A 168 -19.14 11.80 -8.20
N LEU A 169 -19.41 10.67 -7.51
CA LEU A 169 -20.63 10.50 -6.73
C LEU A 169 -20.67 11.39 -5.48
N ALA A 170 -19.53 11.56 -4.83
CA ALA A 170 -19.41 12.37 -3.60
C ALA A 170 -19.39 13.88 -3.87
N THR A 171 -19.11 14.32 -5.10
CA THR A 171 -18.90 15.73 -5.42
C THR A 171 -20.12 16.34 -6.13
N PRO A 172 -20.54 17.58 -5.80
CA PRO A 172 -21.59 18.28 -6.52
C PRO A 172 -21.24 18.48 -8.00
N ARG A 173 -22.22 18.35 -8.89
CA ARG A 173 -22.04 18.42 -10.36
C ARG A 173 -21.29 19.64 -10.86
N LYS A 174 -21.42 20.79 -10.18
CA LYS A 174 -20.72 22.04 -10.51
C LYS A 174 -19.19 21.93 -10.48
N HIS A 175 -18.65 20.93 -9.79
CA HIS A 175 -17.21 20.70 -9.62
C HIS A 175 -16.67 19.53 -10.44
N TYR A 176 -17.49 18.90 -11.30
CA TYR A 176 -17.06 17.75 -12.11
C TYR A 176 -15.87 18.04 -13.02
N ALA A 177 -15.80 19.27 -13.57
CA ALA A 177 -14.66 19.67 -14.38
C ALA A 177 -13.33 19.65 -13.60
N ALA A 178 -13.37 20.05 -12.31
CA ALA A 178 -12.19 20.01 -11.45
C ALA A 178 -11.76 18.56 -11.17
N ILE A 179 -12.72 17.64 -10.92
CA ILE A 179 -12.41 16.22 -10.72
C ILE A 179 -11.80 15.63 -11.99
N ALA A 180 -12.39 15.91 -13.16
CA ALA A 180 -11.86 15.41 -14.42
C ALA A 180 -10.41 15.85 -14.66
N ILE A 181 -10.07 17.10 -14.34
CA ILE A 181 -8.69 17.62 -14.41
C ILE A 181 -7.79 16.91 -13.39
N ALA A 182 -8.27 16.70 -12.16
CA ALA A 182 -7.50 16.02 -11.12
C ALA A 182 -7.21 14.54 -11.42
N CYS A 183 -8.05 13.89 -12.24
CA CYS A 183 -7.85 12.52 -12.70
C CYS A 183 -6.86 12.39 -13.88
N LEU A 184 -6.46 13.52 -14.49
CA LEU A 184 -5.43 13.47 -15.53
C LEU A 184 -4.07 13.20 -14.87
N PRO A 185 -3.32 12.20 -15.36
CA PRO A 185 -1.98 11.97 -14.84
C PRO A 185 -1.08 13.18 -15.14
N ALA A 186 -0.38 13.61 -14.10
CA ALA A 186 0.62 14.67 -14.20
C ALA A 186 1.89 14.16 -14.88
#